data_ede2fd85222e9b385dca2240d71740f0
#
_entry.id   ede2fd85222e9b385dca2240d71740f0
#
_cell.length_a   1.000
_cell.length_b   1.000
_cell.length_c   1.000
_cell.angle_alpha   90.00
_cell.angle_beta   90.00
_cell.angle_gamma   90.00
#
_symmetry.space_group_name_H-M   'P 1'
#
loop_
_entity.id
_entity.type
_entity.pdbx_description
1 polymer ?
#
loop_
_entity_poly.entity_id
_entity_poly.type
_entity_poly.pdbx_seq_one_letter_code
_entity_poly.pdbx_strand_id
1 'polypeptide(L)'
;VRCIYTALAAAILAVSTLTGAAGLPTARPGAAPSLAAPQLIHLETVSLVNAETNDVSTQVFGVADSELYNLDQADLVAQLSEVRDLGVTDLRLGVPWLYIQPTATTYEWAQMDTVINTAHSMGFTITAAITGTPAWNGPIISGAPDPTAYANFAAEVAERYGDEISAYEIWNEPNGVIFYSPVSAESYTTVLQAAYAAIKEVDPDATVLAGALGATTTIAGLSVSPQEFLEQMYASGAQGYFDAVSYHPYHYTLPFSAGLGVTNSPLDQVLALNAIMAANGDGDLKIWATEYGLPTTPVFGVSEAVQASFLEDFLVAWSKLPFTGPAFVYSAQDVATGMLNHEANFGLFTDDGTPKPAAEVLANLIAASANGALPDYTATPLPEAEAVYIQLASLVSGVINQALIIPNVLMGAIYEVLPEPLQQAFTAFSDFITAATTEFLEATKPLVVDTISILLDLGF
;
A
#
# COMPACT_ATOMS: atom_id res chain seq x y z
N VAL A 1 23.05 -1.83 -30.20
CA VAL A 1 23.02 -3.05 -29.37
C VAL A 1 24.12 -3.00 -28.31
N ARG A 2 25.41 -2.77 -28.64
CA ARG A 2 26.49 -2.67 -27.62
C ARG A 2 26.31 -1.53 -26.61
N CYS A 3 25.74 -0.38 -26.98
CA CYS A 3 25.51 0.75 -26.06
C CYS A 3 24.40 0.47 -25.03
N ILE A 4 23.39 -0.33 -25.36
CA ILE A 4 22.28 -0.64 -24.46
C ILE A 4 22.72 -1.60 -23.36
N TYR A 5 23.53 -2.60 -23.68
CA TYR A 5 24.13 -3.50 -22.68
C TYR A 5 25.11 -2.77 -21.74
N THR A 6 25.82 -1.76 -22.27
CA THR A 6 26.74 -0.97 -21.43
C THR A 6 25.98 -0.06 -20.47
N ALA A 7 24.83 0.50 -20.84
CA ALA A 7 24.00 1.33 -19.97
C ALA A 7 23.30 0.50 -18.89
N LEU A 8 22.77 -0.68 -19.25
CA LEU A 8 22.14 -1.62 -18.28
C LEU A 8 23.20 -2.20 -17.33
N ALA A 9 24.36 -2.60 -17.84
CA ALA A 9 25.48 -3.06 -17.03
C ALA A 9 26.06 -1.96 -16.14
N ALA A 10 26.09 -0.69 -16.61
CA ALA A 10 26.53 0.45 -15.80
C ALA A 10 25.54 0.77 -14.67
N ALA A 11 24.22 0.65 -14.90
CA ALA A 11 23.21 0.82 -13.87
C ALA A 11 23.31 -0.30 -12.80
N ILE A 12 23.51 -1.54 -13.22
CA ILE A 12 23.72 -2.69 -12.31
C ILE A 12 25.06 -2.58 -11.58
N LEU A 13 26.12 -2.10 -12.23
CA LEU A 13 27.44 -1.92 -11.59
C LEU A 13 27.46 -0.73 -10.62
N ALA A 14 26.71 0.33 -10.89
CA ALA A 14 26.60 1.48 -9.97
C ALA A 14 25.91 1.11 -8.66
N VAL A 15 24.93 0.18 -8.70
CA VAL A 15 24.28 -0.37 -7.49
C VAL A 15 25.24 -1.29 -6.72
N SER A 16 26.08 -2.08 -7.40
CA SER A 16 27.03 -2.99 -6.75
C SER A 16 28.26 -2.29 -6.13
N THR A 17 28.62 -1.07 -6.58
CA THR A 17 29.74 -0.29 -5.99
C THR A 17 29.33 0.51 -4.75
N LEU A 18 28.04 0.77 -4.53
CA LEU A 18 27.54 1.44 -3.33
C LEU A 18 27.40 0.49 -2.11
N THR A 19 27.41 -0.84 -2.33
CA THR A 19 27.33 -1.85 -1.24
C THR A 19 28.68 -2.41 -0.81
N GLY A 20 29.79 -1.97 -1.38
CA GLY A 20 31.14 -2.55 -1.27
C GLY A 20 32.06 -1.95 -0.21
N ALA A 21 31.58 -1.37 0.89
CA ALA A 21 32.43 -0.82 1.92
C ALA A 21 31.99 -1.19 3.36
N ALA A 22 31.85 -2.47 3.66
CA ALA A 22 31.90 -2.98 5.04
C ALA A 22 32.47 -4.39 5.00
N GLY A 23 33.68 -4.56 5.54
CA GLY A 23 34.38 -5.83 5.58
C GLY A 23 33.61 -6.88 6.39
N LEU A 24 33.31 -7.99 5.74
CA LEU A 24 32.78 -9.19 6.39
C LEU A 24 33.90 -10.18 6.70
N PRO A 25 33.86 -10.85 7.85
CA PRO A 25 34.83 -11.90 8.19
C PRO A 25 34.58 -13.15 7.33
N THR A 26 35.65 -13.73 6.83
CA THR A 26 35.66 -14.96 6.05
C THR A 26 35.21 -16.18 6.87
N ALA A 27 34.01 -16.70 6.58
CA ALA A 27 33.56 -18.00 7.02
C ALA A 27 33.88 -19.08 5.95
N ARG A 28 34.37 -20.24 6.39
CA ARG A 28 34.71 -21.41 5.57
C ARG A 28 33.48 -21.96 4.84
N PRO A 29 33.63 -22.56 3.65
CA PRO A 29 32.50 -23.11 2.89
C PRO A 29 32.06 -24.45 3.55
N GLY A 30 30.88 -24.42 4.17
CA GLY A 30 30.07 -25.59 4.41
C GLY A 30 29.14 -25.81 3.23
N ALA A 31 28.86 -27.08 2.88
CA ALA A 31 28.06 -27.48 1.74
C ALA A 31 26.71 -26.74 1.72
N ALA A 32 26.42 -26.08 0.60
CA ALA A 32 25.14 -25.44 0.37
C ALA A 32 24.00 -26.48 0.36
N PRO A 33 22.87 -26.24 1.06
CA PRO A 33 21.67 -27.03 0.84
C PRO A 33 21.17 -26.77 -0.60
N SER A 34 20.86 -27.87 -1.29
CA SER A 34 20.22 -27.83 -2.60
C SER A 34 18.90 -27.07 -2.47
N LEU A 35 18.82 -25.88 -3.07
CA LEU A 35 17.56 -25.20 -3.28
C LEU A 35 16.73 -26.07 -4.24
N ALA A 36 15.67 -26.68 -3.74
CA ALA A 36 14.65 -27.27 -4.58
C ALA A 36 14.12 -26.16 -5.50
N ALA A 37 14.08 -26.43 -6.80
CA ALA A 37 13.47 -25.52 -7.75
C ALA A 37 12.03 -25.21 -7.30
N PRO A 38 11.57 -23.95 -7.34
CA PRO A 38 10.19 -23.64 -7.03
C PRO A 38 9.30 -24.47 -7.93
N GLN A 39 8.43 -25.29 -7.34
CA GLN A 39 7.40 -25.99 -8.10
C GLN A 39 6.46 -24.91 -8.62
N LEU A 40 6.46 -24.71 -9.94
CA LEU A 40 5.42 -23.97 -10.63
C LEU A 40 4.08 -24.63 -10.23
N ILE A 41 3.35 -24.01 -9.34
CA ILE A 41 1.95 -24.33 -9.13
C ILE A 41 1.27 -23.94 -10.44
N HIS A 42 0.95 -24.93 -11.27
CA HIS A 42 0.04 -24.76 -12.39
C HIS A 42 -1.30 -24.39 -11.76
N LEU A 43 -1.57 -23.09 -11.66
CA LEU A 43 -2.92 -22.59 -11.42
C LEU A 43 -3.71 -22.96 -12.66
N GLU A 44 -4.45 -24.10 -12.58
CA GLU A 44 -5.55 -24.33 -13.48
C GLU A 44 -6.37 -23.04 -13.51
N THR A 45 -6.72 -22.59 -14.70
CA THR A 45 -7.51 -21.38 -14.98
C THR A 45 -8.57 -21.22 -13.89
N VAL A 46 -8.31 -20.36 -12.92
CA VAL A 46 -9.32 -19.97 -11.94
C VAL A 46 -10.33 -19.19 -12.76
N SER A 47 -11.36 -19.88 -13.20
CA SER A 47 -12.54 -19.24 -13.69
C SER A 47 -13.08 -18.45 -12.50
N LEU A 48 -12.88 -17.14 -12.52
CA LEU A 48 -13.61 -16.21 -11.65
C LEU A 48 -15.06 -16.19 -12.16
N VAL A 49 -15.68 -17.37 -12.15
CA VAL A 49 -17.08 -17.53 -12.51
C VAL A 49 -17.88 -17.12 -11.30
N ASN A 50 -18.70 -16.10 -11.49
CA ASN A 50 -19.89 -15.79 -10.73
C ASN A 50 -20.33 -16.96 -9.84
N ALA A 51 -19.90 -16.97 -8.59
CA ALA A 51 -20.67 -17.65 -7.58
C ALA A 51 -22.00 -16.89 -7.53
N GLU A 52 -23.07 -17.54 -7.99
CA GLU A 52 -24.43 -17.07 -7.76
C GLU A 52 -24.67 -17.08 -6.24
N THR A 53 -24.16 -16.09 -5.57
CA THR A 53 -24.63 -15.74 -4.24
C THR A 53 -25.60 -14.58 -4.42
N ASN A 54 -26.88 -14.86 -4.22
CA ASN A 54 -27.97 -13.88 -4.14
C ASN A 54 -27.85 -12.97 -2.90
N ASP A 55 -26.66 -12.72 -2.43
CA ASP A 55 -26.38 -11.73 -1.42
C ASP A 55 -25.61 -10.58 -2.08
N VAL A 56 -26.37 -9.59 -2.52
CA VAL A 56 -25.82 -8.31 -3.01
C VAL A 56 -25.35 -7.54 -1.78
N SER A 57 -24.26 -7.97 -1.15
CA SER A 57 -23.56 -7.10 -0.24
C SER A 57 -23.01 -5.95 -1.07
N THR A 58 -23.48 -4.74 -0.81
CA THR A 58 -22.96 -3.53 -1.47
C THR A 58 -21.49 -3.43 -1.12
N GLN A 59 -20.62 -3.46 -2.16
CA GLN A 59 -19.19 -3.27 -1.95
C GLN A 59 -18.96 -1.86 -1.40
N VAL A 60 -18.21 -1.76 -0.31
CA VAL A 60 -17.83 -0.48 0.30
C VAL A 60 -16.59 0.07 -0.37
N PHE A 61 -16.69 1.28 -0.90
CA PHE A 61 -15.57 2.07 -1.39
C PHE A 61 -15.40 3.30 -0.50
N GLY A 62 -14.31 3.33 0.25
CA GLY A 62 -13.95 4.40 1.18
C GLY A 62 -12.79 5.26 0.68
N VAL A 63 -12.36 6.18 1.52
CA VAL A 63 -11.16 7.00 1.33
C VAL A 63 -10.23 6.81 2.53
N ALA A 64 -8.95 6.58 2.26
CA ALA A 64 -7.89 6.56 3.25
C ALA A 64 -7.14 7.90 3.20
N ASP A 65 -6.97 8.54 4.34
CA ASP A 65 -6.22 9.79 4.43
C ASP A 65 -5.46 9.88 5.75
N SER A 66 -4.14 9.93 5.65
CA SER A 66 -3.25 10.03 6.80
C SER A 66 -3.00 11.49 7.23
N GLU A 67 -3.36 12.47 6.38
CA GLU A 67 -3.08 13.88 6.63
C GLU A 67 -4.16 14.58 7.47
N LEU A 68 -5.32 13.97 7.66
CA LEU A 68 -6.44 14.55 8.45
C LEU A 68 -6.01 15.00 9.85
N TYR A 69 -5.05 14.32 10.46
CA TYR A 69 -4.50 14.69 11.77
C TYR A 69 -3.75 16.03 11.74
N ASN A 70 -3.23 16.45 10.59
CA ASN A 70 -2.44 17.67 10.44
C ASN A 70 -3.28 18.91 10.11
N LEU A 71 -4.58 18.73 9.80
CA LEU A 71 -5.48 19.79 9.39
C LEU A 71 -6.04 20.58 10.59
N ASP A 72 -6.27 21.85 10.40
CA ASP A 72 -7.11 22.60 11.33
C ASP A 72 -8.61 22.25 11.14
N GLN A 73 -9.47 22.73 12.06
CA GLN A 73 -10.90 22.38 12.04
C GLN A 73 -11.61 22.83 10.75
N ALA A 74 -11.21 23.95 10.16
CA ALA A 74 -11.89 24.50 8.97
C ALA A 74 -11.51 23.70 7.72
N ASP A 75 -10.23 23.40 7.56
CA ASP A 75 -9.69 22.61 6.45
C ASP A 75 -10.17 21.16 6.54
N LEU A 76 -10.20 20.58 7.76
CA LEU A 76 -10.76 19.26 8.00
C LEU A 76 -12.22 19.15 7.56
N VAL A 77 -13.08 20.10 7.95
CA VAL A 77 -14.50 20.12 7.54
C VAL A 77 -14.63 20.31 6.04
N ALA A 78 -13.81 21.14 5.41
CA ALA A 78 -13.84 21.38 3.98
C ALA A 78 -13.50 20.07 3.23
N GLN A 79 -12.36 19.44 3.54
CA GLN A 79 -11.92 18.23 2.88
C GLN A 79 -12.88 17.05 3.10
N LEU A 80 -13.38 16.85 4.31
CA LEU A 80 -14.37 15.81 4.60
C LEU A 80 -15.71 16.08 3.89
N SER A 81 -16.08 17.34 3.64
CA SER A 81 -17.27 17.68 2.86
C SER A 81 -17.12 17.30 1.40
N GLU A 82 -15.96 17.57 0.80
CA GLU A 82 -15.65 17.16 -0.57
C GLU A 82 -15.70 15.64 -0.73
N VAL A 83 -15.08 14.89 0.18
CA VAL A 83 -15.12 13.42 0.20
C VAL A 83 -16.56 12.90 0.33
N ARG A 84 -17.35 13.47 1.23
CA ARG A 84 -18.76 13.09 1.42
C ARG A 84 -19.62 13.38 0.19
N ASP A 85 -19.35 14.47 -0.51
CA ASP A 85 -20.09 14.87 -1.72
C ASP A 85 -19.86 13.88 -2.89
N LEU A 86 -18.79 13.08 -2.87
CA LEU A 86 -18.58 11.93 -3.76
C LEU A 86 -19.46 10.72 -3.40
N GLY A 87 -20.17 10.74 -2.25
CA GLY A 87 -20.93 9.61 -1.73
C GLY A 87 -20.14 8.67 -0.83
N VAL A 88 -18.92 9.02 -0.46
CA VAL A 88 -18.09 8.22 0.48
C VAL A 88 -18.72 8.26 1.88
N THR A 89 -18.83 7.10 2.49
CA THR A 89 -19.34 6.90 3.86
C THR A 89 -18.29 6.32 4.80
N ASP A 90 -17.19 5.84 4.30
CA ASP A 90 -16.19 5.12 5.06
C ASP A 90 -14.82 5.80 4.91
N LEU A 91 -14.19 6.08 6.04
CA LEU A 91 -12.86 6.67 6.12
C LEU A 91 -11.89 5.72 6.81
N ARG A 92 -10.68 5.60 6.26
CA ARG A 92 -9.53 5.09 7.00
C ARG A 92 -8.62 6.26 7.34
N LEU A 93 -8.27 6.39 8.61
CA LEU A 93 -7.40 7.47 9.09
C LEU A 93 -6.33 6.96 10.06
N GLY A 94 -5.24 7.70 10.14
CA GLY A 94 -4.14 7.38 11.05
C GLY A 94 -4.43 7.83 12.49
N VAL A 95 -4.10 6.96 13.44
CA VAL A 95 -4.02 7.29 14.87
C VAL A 95 -2.53 7.28 15.26
N PRO A 96 -1.84 8.45 15.18
CA PRO A 96 -0.39 8.53 15.32
C PRO A 96 0.04 8.46 16.79
N TRP A 97 0.36 7.26 17.27
CA TRP A 97 0.74 7.02 18.66
C TRP A 97 1.86 7.96 19.15
N LEU A 98 2.85 8.20 18.30
CA LEU A 98 4.00 9.05 18.65
C LEU A 98 3.64 10.50 19.02
N TYR A 99 2.54 11.02 18.46
CA TYR A 99 2.06 12.38 18.76
C TYR A 99 1.04 12.39 19.89
N ILE A 100 0.20 11.36 19.97
CA ILE A 100 -0.85 11.26 20.99
C ILE A 100 -0.24 10.90 22.36
N GLN A 101 0.81 10.07 22.40
CA GLN A 101 1.49 9.71 23.65
C GLN A 101 2.99 10.05 23.58
N PRO A 102 3.36 11.34 23.63
CA PRO A 102 4.75 11.77 23.48
C PRO A 102 5.67 11.32 24.62
N THR A 103 5.13 10.96 25.78
CA THR A 103 5.85 10.33 26.90
C THR A 103 5.06 9.14 27.45
N ALA A 104 5.69 8.26 28.20
CA ALA A 104 5.03 7.07 28.77
C ALA A 104 3.81 7.39 29.67
N THR A 105 3.64 8.63 30.10
CA THR A 105 2.59 9.03 31.05
C THR A 105 1.74 10.22 30.62
N THR A 106 1.98 10.76 29.42
CA THR A 106 1.28 11.97 28.93
C THR A 106 0.57 11.65 27.63
N TYR A 107 -0.69 12.07 27.54
CA TYR A 107 -1.52 11.95 26.34
C TYR A 107 -1.97 13.32 25.84
N GLU A 108 -1.89 13.53 24.52
CA GLU A 108 -2.28 14.74 23.80
C GLU A 108 -3.42 14.41 22.83
N TRP A 109 -4.64 14.25 23.35
CA TRP A 109 -5.81 13.79 22.57
C TRP A 109 -6.48 14.88 21.72
N ALA A 110 -6.29 16.17 22.05
CA ALA A 110 -7.11 17.25 21.52
C ALA A 110 -7.24 17.27 19.97
N GLN A 111 -6.15 17.02 19.25
CA GLN A 111 -6.19 16.98 17.80
C GLN A 111 -6.93 15.73 17.29
N MET A 112 -6.68 14.57 17.89
CA MET A 112 -7.38 13.34 17.52
C MET A 112 -8.87 13.41 17.84
N ASP A 113 -9.25 14.00 18.98
CA ASP A 113 -10.65 14.31 19.33
C ASP A 113 -11.31 15.16 18.25
N THR A 114 -10.61 16.17 17.74
CA THR A 114 -11.11 17.03 16.65
C THR A 114 -11.38 16.21 15.39
N VAL A 115 -10.45 15.36 14.99
CA VAL A 115 -10.57 14.54 13.76
C VAL A 115 -11.70 13.53 13.88
N ILE A 116 -11.70 12.69 14.93
CA ILE A 116 -12.68 11.63 15.11
C ILE A 116 -14.09 12.21 15.27
N ASN A 117 -14.28 13.18 16.18
CA ASN A 117 -15.60 13.75 16.41
C ASN A 117 -16.14 14.46 15.16
N THR A 118 -15.29 15.14 14.38
CA THR A 118 -15.71 15.79 13.14
C THR A 118 -16.16 14.75 12.12
N ALA A 119 -15.33 13.75 11.83
CA ALA A 119 -15.66 12.68 10.88
C ALA A 119 -16.93 11.93 11.29
N HIS A 120 -17.05 11.52 12.56
CA HIS A 120 -18.24 10.84 13.09
C HIS A 120 -19.49 11.73 13.00
N SER A 121 -19.42 13.01 13.40
CA SER A 121 -20.55 13.94 13.32
C SER A 121 -21.02 14.21 11.89
N MET A 122 -20.15 14.05 10.90
CA MET A 122 -20.48 14.13 9.48
C MET A 122 -21.02 12.80 8.92
N GLY A 123 -21.13 11.75 9.74
CA GLY A 123 -21.75 10.46 9.40
C GLY A 123 -20.80 9.46 8.75
N PHE A 124 -19.48 9.62 8.90
CA PHE A 124 -18.52 8.64 8.42
C PHE A 124 -18.37 7.45 9.38
N THR A 125 -18.26 6.24 8.82
CA THR A 125 -17.76 5.04 9.48
C THR A 125 -16.23 5.11 9.48
N ILE A 126 -15.59 4.84 10.62
CA ILE A 126 -14.15 5.06 10.77
C ILE A 126 -13.40 3.75 10.96
N THR A 127 -12.38 3.53 10.13
CA THR A 127 -11.32 2.55 10.32
C THR A 127 -10.07 3.30 10.78
N ALA A 128 -9.53 2.94 11.95
CA ALA A 128 -8.41 3.63 12.59
C ALA A 128 -7.13 2.80 12.51
N ALA A 129 -6.13 3.28 11.80
CA ALA A 129 -4.80 2.66 11.73
C ALA A 129 -3.91 3.19 12.87
N ILE A 130 -3.68 2.36 13.88
CA ILE A 130 -2.84 2.73 15.03
C ILE A 130 -1.37 2.46 14.68
N THR A 131 -0.55 3.51 14.57
CA THR A 131 0.83 3.39 14.09
C THR A 131 1.79 4.43 14.71
N GLY A 132 3.10 4.25 14.49
CA GLY A 132 4.10 5.24 14.84
C GLY A 132 4.64 5.14 16.26
N THR A 133 5.78 4.46 16.45
CA THR A 133 6.42 4.29 17.77
C THR A 133 6.89 5.63 18.33
N PRO A 134 6.49 6.01 19.56
CA PRO A 134 7.02 7.18 20.24
C PRO A 134 8.47 6.95 20.74
N ALA A 135 9.23 8.05 20.87
CA ALA A 135 10.64 8.01 21.21
C ALA A 135 10.97 7.32 22.56
N TRP A 136 10.03 7.27 23.48
CA TRP A 136 10.22 6.61 24.79
C TRP A 136 10.05 5.08 24.71
N ASN A 137 9.46 4.55 23.62
CA ASN A 137 9.19 3.12 23.42
C ASN A 137 10.18 2.45 22.44
N GLY A 138 10.89 3.22 21.60
CA GLY A 138 11.85 2.68 20.63
C GLY A 138 12.32 3.71 19.60
N PRO A 139 12.92 3.24 18.50
CA PRO A 139 13.21 4.11 17.37
C PRO A 139 11.93 4.78 16.88
N ILE A 140 11.97 6.11 16.82
CA ILE A 140 10.79 6.93 16.51
C ILE A 140 10.19 6.57 15.15
N ILE A 141 8.88 6.54 15.05
CA ILE A 141 8.04 6.22 13.89
C ILE A 141 8.05 4.71 13.57
N SER A 142 9.18 4.14 13.15
CA SER A 142 9.25 2.80 12.55
C SER A 142 9.80 1.71 13.47
N GLY A 143 10.23 2.03 14.68
CA GLY A 143 10.74 1.01 15.61
C GLY A 143 9.65 -0.01 15.97
N ALA A 144 9.98 -1.30 15.97
CA ALA A 144 9.08 -2.32 16.50
C ALA A 144 8.74 -2.00 17.97
N PRO A 145 7.46 -1.80 18.32
CA PRO A 145 7.07 -1.36 19.66
C PRO A 145 7.16 -2.48 20.70
N ASP A 146 7.24 -2.12 21.98
CA ASP A 146 6.93 -3.05 23.06
C ASP A 146 5.45 -3.46 22.97
N PRO A 147 5.13 -4.76 22.88
CA PRO A 147 3.77 -5.23 22.68
C PRO A 147 2.78 -4.81 23.78
N THR A 148 3.25 -4.76 25.05
CA THR A 148 2.41 -4.37 26.18
C THR A 148 2.10 -2.87 26.12
N ALA A 149 3.09 -2.04 25.82
CA ALA A 149 2.89 -0.61 25.72
C ALA A 149 1.97 -0.24 24.56
N TYR A 150 2.13 -0.92 23.41
CA TYR A 150 1.25 -0.74 22.26
C TYR A 150 -0.18 -1.18 22.54
N ALA A 151 -0.37 -2.36 23.16
CA ALA A 151 -1.68 -2.86 23.56
C ALA A 151 -2.40 -1.92 24.53
N ASN A 152 -1.68 -1.37 25.51
CA ASN A 152 -2.25 -0.38 26.44
C ASN A 152 -2.71 0.88 25.66
N PHE A 153 -1.93 1.37 24.72
CA PHE A 153 -2.34 2.51 23.89
C PHE A 153 -3.53 2.17 23.00
N ALA A 154 -3.57 0.98 22.39
CA ALA A 154 -4.71 0.55 21.58
C ALA A 154 -6.00 0.42 22.41
N ALA A 155 -5.90 -0.05 23.66
CA ALA A 155 -7.04 -0.07 24.60
C ALA A 155 -7.54 1.34 24.95
N GLU A 156 -6.61 2.29 25.21
CA GLU A 156 -6.98 3.70 25.47
C GLU A 156 -7.71 4.33 24.26
N VAL A 157 -7.27 4.01 23.02
CA VAL A 157 -7.96 4.46 21.80
C VAL A 157 -9.38 3.85 21.73
N ALA A 158 -9.51 2.53 21.99
CA ALA A 158 -10.80 1.84 21.96
C ALA A 158 -11.74 2.34 23.10
N GLU A 159 -11.24 2.57 24.32
CA GLU A 159 -12.02 3.12 25.42
C GLU A 159 -12.51 4.54 25.12
N ARG A 160 -11.68 5.33 24.43
CA ARG A 160 -12.00 6.72 24.13
C ARG A 160 -12.97 6.88 22.98
N TYR A 161 -12.85 6.07 21.92
CA TYR A 161 -13.54 6.24 20.65
C TYR A 161 -14.33 5.01 20.18
N GLY A 162 -14.66 4.07 21.09
CA GLY A 162 -15.36 2.84 20.72
C GLY A 162 -16.74 3.06 20.09
N ASP A 163 -17.43 4.17 20.43
CA ASP A 163 -18.71 4.53 19.83
C ASP A 163 -18.55 5.14 18.41
N GLU A 164 -17.37 5.64 18.05
CA GLU A 164 -17.07 6.34 16.79
C GLU A 164 -16.24 5.51 15.80
N ILE A 165 -15.36 4.63 16.30
CA ILE A 165 -14.48 3.78 15.49
C ILE A 165 -15.08 2.38 15.39
N SER A 166 -15.29 1.91 14.16
CA SER A 166 -15.84 0.57 13.88
C SER A 166 -14.77 -0.49 13.60
N ALA A 167 -13.58 -0.09 13.20
CA ALA A 167 -12.48 -1.02 12.92
C ALA A 167 -11.12 -0.44 13.32
N TYR A 168 -10.27 -1.28 13.89
CA TYR A 168 -8.91 -0.95 14.32
C TYR A 168 -7.91 -1.72 13.49
N GLU A 169 -7.06 -1.03 12.77
CA GLU A 169 -5.96 -1.61 12.01
C GLU A 169 -4.68 -1.56 12.84
N ILE A 170 -4.08 -2.73 13.06
CA ILE A 170 -2.91 -2.85 13.91
C ILE A 170 -1.64 -2.64 13.09
N TRP A 171 -1.09 -1.43 13.18
CA TRP A 171 0.07 -0.96 12.43
C TRP A 171 -0.20 -0.65 10.95
N ASN A 172 0.85 -0.13 10.26
CA ASN A 172 0.89 0.13 8.82
C ASN A 172 2.14 -0.51 8.22
N GLU A 173 1.98 -1.33 7.20
CA GLU A 173 3.02 -1.99 6.40
C GLU A 173 4.18 -2.62 7.22
N PRO A 174 3.87 -3.51 8.20
CA PRO A 174 4.90 -4.10 9.06
C PRO A 174 5.87 -5.01 8.31
N ASN A 175 5.59 -5.32 7.05
CA ASN A 175 6.45 -6.08 6.17
C ASN A 175 7.52 -5.24 5.43
N GLY A 176 7.60 -3.93 5.72
CA GLY A 176 8.59 -2.98 5.18
C GLY A 176 9.38 -2.26 6.28
N VAL A 177 10.72 -2.19 6.14
CA VAL A 177 11.64 -1.62 7.16
C VAL A 177 11.39 -0.14 7.46
N ILE A 178 10.76 0.58 6.52
CA ILE A 178 10.42 2.00 6.66
C ILE A 178 9.35 2.19 7.73
N PHE A 179 8.43 1.24 7.81
CA PHE A 179 7.29 1.28 8.73
C PHE A 179 7.49 0.42 9.97
N TYR A 180 8.28 -0.68 9.88
CA TYR A 180 8.52 -1.58 11.00
C TYR A 180 9.98 -2.09 11.00
N SER A 181 10.77 -1.65 11.95
CA SER A 181 12.20 -1.93 12.00
C SER A 181 12.64 -2.52 13.35
N PRO A 182 13.31 -3.71 13.34
CA PRO A 182 13.57 -4.56 12.17
C PRO A 182 12.30 -5.26 11.68
N VAL A 183 12.21 -5.54 10.36
CA VAL A 183 11.09 -6.31 9.80
C VAL A 183 11.09 -7.72 10.39
N SER A 184 9.99 -8.08 11.06
CA SER A 184 9.82 -9.39 11.71
C SER A 184 8.34 -9.71 11.90
N ALA A 185 7.86 -10.72 11.19
CA ALA A 185 6.48 -11.19 11.35
C ALA A 185 6.23 -11.79 12.75
N GLU A 186 7.22 -12.44 13.37
CA GLU A 186 7.11 -12.94 14.76
C GLU A 186 6.91 -11.79 15.75
N SER A 187 7.73 -10.74 15.66
CA SER A 187 7.62 -9.56 16.52
C SER A 187 6.28 -8.86 16.30
N TYR A 188 5.88 -8.66 15.03
CA TYR A 188 4.60 -8.06 14.69
C TYR A 188 3.41 -8.89 15.20
N THR A 189 3.47 -10.23 15.06
CA THR A 189 2.41 -11.11 15.58
C THR A 189 2.24 -10.97 17.10
N THR A 190 3.32 -10.78 17.85
CA THR A 190 3.23 -10.54 19.30
C THR A 190 2.52 -9.22 19.62
N VAL A 191 2.77 -8.17 18.83
CA VAL A 191 2.07 -6.87 18.94
C VAL A 191 0.58 -7.03 18.60
N LEU A 192 0.27 -7.73 17.50
CA LEU A 192 -1.10 -8.00 17.05
C LEU A 192 -1.91 -8.74 18.12
N GLN A 193 -1.35 -9.83 18.67
CA GLN A 193 -2.01 -10.63 19.72
C GLN A 193 -2.32 -9.80 20.96
N ALA A 194 -1.37 -8.99 21.40
CA ALA A 194 -1.54 -8.13 22.57
C ALA A 194 -2.61 -7.03 22.33
N ALA A 195 -2.54 -6.39 21.16
CA ALA A 195 -3.50 -5.34 20.80
C ALA A 195 -4.92 -5.89 20.60
N TYR A 196 -5.06 -7.02 19.89
CA TYR A 196 -6.34 -7.70 19.70
C TYR A 196 -7.02 -8.00 21.06
N ALA A 197 -6.30 -8.63 21.97
CA ALA A 197 -6.83 -8.96 23.29
C ALA A 197 -7.26 -7.71 24.07
N ALA A 198 -6.45 -6.65 24.02
CA ALA A 198 -6.74 -5.41 24.74
C ALA A 198 -7.94 -4.64 24.15
N ILE A 199 -8.05 -4.56 22.81
CA ILE A 199 -9.20 -3.94 22.14
C ILE A 199 -10.47 -4.74 22.43
N LYS A 200 -10.45 -6.08 22.27
CA LYS A 200 -11.61 -6.95 22.50
C LYS A 200 -12.07 -6.99 23.97
N GLU A 201 -11.22 -6.66 24.92
CA GLU A 201 -11.61 -6.49 26.33
C GLU A 201 -12.44 -5.23 26.53
N VAL A 202 -12.15 -4.15 25.81
CA VAL A 202 -12.85 -2.86 25.87
C VAL A 202 -14.09 -2.86 24.97
N ASP A 203 -13.93 -3.28 23.72
CA ASP A 203 -14.96 -3.32 22.69
C ASP A 203 -14.97 -4.72 22.01
N PRO A 204 -15.78 -5.65 22.53
CA PRO A 204 -15.85 -7.01 21.99
C PRO A 204 -16.37 -7.09 20.55
N ASP A 205 -17.13 -6.10 20.10
CA ASP A 205 -17.76 -6.06 18.78
C ASP A 205 -16.89 -5.35 17.73
N ALA A 206 -15.80 -4.67 18.14
CA ALA A 206 -14.89 -3.99 17.24
C ALA A 206 -14.24 -4.95 16.23
N THR A 207 -14.16 -4.54 14.97
CA THR A 207 -13.38 -5.26 13.97
C THR A 207 -11.90 -4.94 14.11
N VAL A 208 -11.05 -5.96 14.26
CA VAL A 208 -9.59 -5.81 14.34
C VAL A 208 -8.93 -6.36 13.08
N LEU A 209 -8.20 -5.50 12.37
CA LEU A 209 -7.50 -5.83 11.14
C LEU A 209 -6.03 -6.14 11.42
N ALA A 210 -5.55 -7.27 10.89
CA ALA A 210 -4.12 -7.57 10.88
C ALA A 210 -3.44 -6.76 9.76
N GLY A 211 -2.50 -5.95 10.15
CA GLY A 211 -1.49 -5.16 9.49
C GLY A 211 -1.53 -4.68 8.20
N ALA A 212 -2.13 -3.93 7.49
CA ALA A 212 -1.88 -3.35 6.16
C ALA A 212 -0.58 -3.85 5.48
N LEU A 213 -0.61 -5.07 4.95
CA LEU A 213 0.58 -5.61 4.28
C LEU A 213 0.83 -4.88 2.96
N GLY A 214 2.00 -4.27 2.79
CA GLY A 214 2.38 -3.60 1.55
C GLY A 214 2.68 -4.58 0.42
N ALA A 215 2.24 -4.26 -0.80
CA ALA A 215 2.58 -5.00 -2.00
C ALA A 215 4.07 -4.83 -2.33
N THR A 216 4.89 -5.74 -1.86
CA THR A 216 6.34 -5.73 -2.06
C THR A 216 6.86 -7.12 -2.37
N THR A 217 8.13 -7.21 -2.75
CA THR A 217 8.88 -8.45 -2.88
C THR A 217 9.82 -8.61 -1.68
N THR A 218 10.23 -9.84 -1.39
CA THR A 218 11.20 -10.09 -0.33
C THR A 218 12.59 -9.60 -0.75
N ILE A 219 13.11 -8.61 -0.01
CA ILE A 219 14.47 -8.08 -0.14
C ILE A 219 15.14 -8.15 1.23
N ALA A 220 16.22 -8.90 1.32
CA ALA A 220 16.88 -9.18 2.60
C ALA A 220 17.15 -7.92 3.45
N GLY A 221 16.57 -7.87 4.64
CA GLY A 221 16.70 -6.77 5.60
C GLY A 221 15.88 -5.50 5.30
N LEU A 222 15.18 -5.44 4.15
CA LEU A 222 14.38 -4.26 3.76
C LEU A 222 12.88 -4.54 3.73
N SER A 223 12.48 -5.67 3.18
CA SER A 223 11.07 -6.02 3.04
C SER A 223 10.87 -7.53 2.97
N VAL A 224 9.66 -7.96 3.31
CA VAL A 224 9.17 -9.34 3.14
C VAL A 224 7.89 -9.27 2.32
N SER A 225 7.74 -10.15 1.33
CA SER A 225 6.51 -10.19 0.53
C SER A 225 5.29 -10.45 1.42
N PRO A 226 4.10 -9.92 1.08
CA PRO A 226 2.93 -10.04 1.94
C PRO A 226 2.55 -11.51 2.19
N GLN A 227 2.67 -12.39 1.18
CA GLN A 227 2.39 -13.81 1.35
C GLN A 227 3.37 -14.50 2.30
N GLU A 228 4.68 -14.25 2.15
CA GLU A 228 5.68 -14.80 3.07
C GLU A 228 5.51 -14.25 4.50
N PHE A 229 5.18 -12.97 4.63
CA PHE A 229 4.96 -12.35 5.94
C PHE A 229 3.72 -12.95 6.63
N LEU A 230 2.61 -13.15 5.89
CA LEU A 230 1.40 -13.76 6.44
C LEU A 230 1.63 -15.24 6.83
N GLU A 231 2.37 -16.03 6.03
CA GLU A 231 2.77 -17.39 6.41
C GLU A 231 3.56 -17.42 7.73
N GLN A 232 4.51 -16.48 7.87
CA GLN A 232 5.31 -16.35 9.10
C GLN A 232 4.45 -15.87 10.29
N MET A 233 3.44 -15.01 10.08
CA MET A 233 2.47 -14.62 11.11
C MET A 233 1.68 -15.85 11.61
N TYR A 234 1.15 -16.68 10.70
CA TYR A 234 0.46 -17.91 11.10
C TYR A 234 1.39 -18.88 11.83
N ALA A 235 2.62 -19.03 11.35
CA ALA A 235 3.62 -19.86 12.05
C ALA A 235 3.95 -19.34 13.47
N SER A 236 3.75 -18.03 13.69
CA SER A 236 3.93 -17.36 14.99
C SER A 236 2.65 -17.32 15.84
N GLY A 237 1.55 -17.94 15.38
CA GLY A 237 0.31 -18.07 16.14
C GLY A 237 -0.65 -16.90 15.98
N ALA A 238 -0.69 -16.24 14.83
CA ALA A 238 -1.59 -15.12 14.55
C ALA A 238 -3.08 -15.53 14.45
N GLN A 239 -3.38 -16.81 14.16
CA GLN A 239 -4.75 -17.30 14.03
C GLN A 239 -5.60 -16.99 15.26
N GLY A 240 -6.79 -16.41 15.04
CA GLY A 240 -7.72 -16.03 16.10
C GLY A 240 -7.40 -14.69 16.77
N TYR A 241 -6.45 -13.92 16.26
CA TYR A 241 -6.10 -12.59 16.75
C TYR A 241 -6.29 -11.48 15.71
N PHE A 242 -7.20 -11.70 14.76
CA PHE A 242 -7.71 -10.70 13.82
C PHE A 242 -9.06 -11.14 13.27
N ASP A 243 -9.86 -10.20 12.81
CA ASP A 243 -11.18 -10.41 12.20
C ASP A 243 -11.13 -10.26 10.67
N ALA A 244 -10.09 -9.60 10.15
CA ALA A 244 -9.76 -9.51 8.73
C ALA A 244 -8.26 -9.20 8.55
N VAL A 245 -7.75 -9.42 7.34
CA VAL A 245 -6.40 -9.02 6.93
C VAL A 245 -6.51 -7.77 6.08
N SER A 246 -5.64 -6.78 6.28
CA SER A 246 -5.55 -5.64 5.40
C SER A 246 -4.31 -5.69 4.51
N TYR A 247 -4.46 -5.14 3.31
CA TYR A 247 -3.48 -5.21 2.25
C TYR A 247 -3.50 -3.93 1.43
N HIS A 248 -2.32 -3.44 1.01
CA HIS A 248 -2.13 -2.27 0.16
C HIS A 248 -1.67 -2.69 -1.23
N PRO A 249 -2.57 -2.89 -2.21
CA PRO A 249 -2.27 -3.46 -3.53
C PRO A 249 -1.67 -2.45 -4.51
N TYR A 250 -0.68 -1.66 -4.11
CA TYR A 250 -0.07 -0.65 -4.96
C TYR A 250 0.70 -1.24 -6.15
N HIS A 251 0.44 -0.70 -7.34
CA HIS A 251 1.27 -0.89 -8.53
C HIS A 251 1.04 0.24 -9.52
N TYR A 252 2.08 0.99 -9.88
CA TYR A 252 1.94 2.23 -10.67
C TYR A 252 2.00 2.03 -12.19
N THR A 253 2.36 0.83 -12.67
CA THR A 253 2.56 0.56 -14.11
C THR A 253 1.75 -0.62 -14.63
N LEU A 254 1.09 -1.39 -13.77
CA LEU A 254 0.27 -2.54 -14.12
C LEU A 254 -1.13 -2.33 -13.54
N PRO A 255 -2.19 -2.29 -14.35
CA PRO A 255 -3.55 -2.34 -13.84
C PRO A 255 -3.75 -3.60 -12.97
N PHE A 256 -4.50 -3.47 -11.88
CA PHE A 256 -4.71 -4.57 -10.95
C PHE A 256 -5.24 -5.83 -11.65
N SER A 257 -6.20 -5.63 -12.55
CA SER A 257 -6.87 -6.69 -13.30
C SER A 257 -5.92 -7.48 -14.23
N ALA A 258 -4.89 -6.83 -14.74
CA ALA A 258 -3.90 -7.44 -15.63
C ALA A 258 -2.85 -8.27 -14.88
N GLY A 259 -2.90 -8.30 -13.54
CA GLY A 259 -1.92 -8.98 -12.70
C GLY A 259 -2.08 -10.51 -12.63
N LEU A 260 -3.13 -11.11 -13.21
CA LEU A 260 -3.35 -12.54 -13.13
C LEU A 260 -2.19 -13.33 -13.75
N GLY A 261 -1.53 -14.17 -12.94
CA GLY A 261 -0.36 -14.96 -13.34
C GLY A 261 0.94 -14.15 -13.49
N VAL A 262 0.92 -12.89 -13.14
CA VAL A 262 2.14 -12.05 -13.06
C VAL A 262 2.67 -12.17 -11.63
N THR A 263 3.73 -12.93 -11.44
CA THR A 263 4.32 -13.20 -10.12
C THR A 263 4.59 -11.90 -9.36
N ASN A 264 4.15 -11.86 -8.10
CA ASN A 264 4.23 -10.69 -7.22
C ASN A 264 3.45 -9.45 -7.70
N SER A 265 2.55 -9.58 -8.67
CA SER A 265 1.56 -8.52 -8.90
C SER A 265 0.58 -8.45 -7.73
N PRO A 266 -0.08 -7.30 -7.48
CA PRO A 266 -1.07 -7.19 -6.41
C PRO A 266 -2.21 -8.20 -6.51
N LEU A 267 -2.68 -8.52 -7.71
CA LEU A 267 -3.72 -9.55 -7.91
C LEU A 267 -3.18 -10.95 -7.55
N ASP A 268 -1.99 -11.31 -8.00
CA ASP A 268 -1.35 -12.59 -7.66
C ASP A 268 -1.11 -12.71 -6.15
N GLN A 269 -0.66 -11.62 -5.53
CA GLN A 269 -0.43 -11.58 -4.08
C GLN A 269 -1.74 -11.74 -3.29
N VAL A 270 -2.81 -11.04 -3.63
CA VAL A 270 -4.08 -11.16 -2.89
C VAL A 270 -4.71 -12.55 -3.04
N LEU A 271 -4.57 -13.18 -4.20
CA LEU A 271 -4.99 -14.56 -4.39
C LEU A 271 -4.18 -15.52 -3.51
N ALA A 272 -2.88 -15.31 -3.40
CA ALA A 272 -2.02 -16.09 -2.51
C ALA A 272 -2.36 -15.85 -1.02
N LEU A 273 -2.60 -14.61 -0.60
CA LEU A 273 -3.04 -14.29 0.76
C LEU A 273 -4.33 -15.06 1.12
N ASN A 274 -5.33 -15.01 0.24
CA ASN A 274 -6.58 -15.77 0.45
C ASN A 274 -6.34 -17.29 0.56
N ALA A 275 -5.46 -17.84 -0.29
CA ALA A 275 -5.12 -19.27 -0.23
C ALA A 275 -4.40 -19.64 1.09
N ILE A 276 -3.51 -18.78 1.59
CA ILE A 276 -2.83 -18.97 2.88
C ILE A 276 -3.84 -18.91 4.03
N MET A 277 -4.76 -17.93 4.03
CA MET A 277 -5.83 -17.83 5.04
C MET A 277 -6.70 -19.10 5.04
N ALA A 278 -7.14 -19.54 3.86
CA ALA A 278 -7.94 -20.77 3.73
C ALA A 278 -7.20 -22.01 4.25
N ALA A 279 -5.91 -22.14 3.95
CA ALA A 279 -5.08 -23.27 4.41
C ALA A 279 -4.91 -23.27 5.94
N ASN A 280 -5.03 -22.13 6.60
CA ASN A 280 -4.95 -21.97 8.05
C ASN A 280 -6.32 -21.94 8.74
N GLY A 281 -7.43 -22.16 8.02
CA GLY A 281 -8.76 -22.22 8.59
C GLY A 281 -9.52 -20.89 8.68
N ASP A 282 -8.95 -19.82 8.12
CA ASP A 282 -9.49 -18.45 8.13
C ASP A 282 -10.04 -18.04 6.74
N GLY A 283 -10.42 -19.03 5.89
CA GLY A 283 -10.91 -18.79 4.52
C GLY A 283 -12.23 -18.01 4.44
N ASP A 284 -13.00 -17.92 5.53
CA ASP A 284 -14.22 -17.12 5.62
C ASP A 284 -13.95 -15.65 5.97
N LEU A 285 -12.75 -15.32 6.48
CA LEU A 285 -12.35 -13.95 6.78
C LEU A 285 -12.05 -13.18 5.49
N LYS A 286 -12.26 -11.85 5.54
CA LYS A 286 -12.09 -10.98 4.38
C LYS A 286 -10.69 -10.35 4.35
N ILE A 287 -10.25 -9.99 3.13
CA ILE A 287 -9.09 -9.13 2.91
C ILE A 287 -9.62 -7.74 2.54
N TRP A 288 -9.19 -6.71 3.27
CA TRP A 288 -9.54 -5.31 3.01
C TRP A 288 -8.40 -4.63 2.26
N ALA A 289 -8.72 -3.85 1.24
CA ALA A 289 -7.74 -2.95 0.65
C ALA A 289 -7.81 -1.61 1.39
N THR A 290 -6.97 -1.45 2.40
CA THR A 290 -7.03 -0.27 3.27
C THR A 290 -6.31 0.94 2.71
N GLU A 291 -5.54 0.78 1.62
CA GLU A 291 -5.05 1.84 0.74
C GLU A 291 -4.88 1.32 -0.70
N TYR A 292 -5.27 2.16 -1.67
CA TYR A 292 -4.90 2.03 -3.07
C TYR A 292 -4.94 3.40 -3.74
N GLY A 293 -3.91 3.75 -4.48
CA GLY A 293 -3.84 5.00 -5.22
C GLY A 293 -2.64 5.07 -6.15
N LEU A 294 -2.59 6.13 -6.95
CA LEU A 294 -1.47 6.43 -7.84
C LEU A 294 -1.10 7.90 -7.71
N PRO A 295 0.19 8.24 -7.57
CA PRO A 295 0.60 9.63 -7.47
C PRO A 295 0.62 10.31 -8.84
N THR A 296 0.09 11.52 -8.93
CA THR A 296 0.13 12.33 -10.15
C THR A 296 1.31 13.30 -10.19
N THR A 297 2.43 12.89 -9.58
CA THR A 297 3.67 13.66 -9.57
C THR A 297 4.23 13.86 -10.96
N PRO A 298 4.89 15.00 -11.22
CA PRO A 298 5.60 15.25 -12.49
C PRO A 298 6.71 14.22 -12.80
N VAL A 299 7.32 13.61 -11.77
CA VAL A 299 8.41 12.62 -11.92
C VAL A 299 8.00 11.29 -11.34
N PHE A 300 8.10 10.23 -12.15
CA PHE A 300 7.72 8.86 -11.76
C PHE A 300 6.27 8.69 -11.27
N GLY A 301 5.43 9.71 -11.45
CA GLY A 301 4.00 9.63 -11.27
C GLY A 301 3.28 9.23 -12.54
N VAL A 302 1.96 9.23 -12.49
CA VAL A 302 1.09 8.97 -13.64
C VAL A 302 0.31 10.24 -14.01
N SER A 303 -0.30 10.28 -15.21
CA SER A 303 -1.27 11.34 -15.51
C SER A 303 -2.57 11.12 -14.72
N GLU A 304 -3.33 12.18 -14.47
CA GLU A 304 -4.65 12.08 -13.82
C GLU A 304 -5.60 11.12 -14.56
N ALA A 305 -5.49 11.06 -15.89
CA ALA A 305 -6.28 10.11 -16.69
C ALA A 305 -5.89 8.66 -16.43
N VAL A 306 -4.61 8.38 -16.22
CA VAL A 306 -4.12 7.04 -15.84
C VAL A 306 -4.51 6.73 -14.40
N GLN A 307 -4.39 7.69 -13.47
CA GLN A 307 -4.88 7.55 -12.09
C GLN A 307 -6.35 7.12 -12.08
N ALA A 308 -7.21 7.82 -12.81
CA ALA A 308 -8.63 7.52 -12.92
C ALA A 308 -8.90 6.13 -13.51
N SER A 309 -8.22 5.78 -14.60
CA SER A 309 -8.39 4.48 -15.27
C SER A 309 -7.94 3.31 -14.39
N PHE A 310 -6.81 3.45 -13.67
CA PHE A 310 -6.32 2.40 -12.78
C PHE A 310 -7.20 2.26 -11.53
N LEU A 311 -7.73 3.37 -11.03
CA LEU A 311 -8.68 3.35 -9.92
C LEU A 311 -9.97 2.61 -10.31
N GLU A 312 -10.52 2.88 -11.50
CA GLU A 312 -11.70 2.16 -12.01
C GLU A 312 -11.42 0.67 -12.14
N ASP A 313 -10.32 0.30 -12.79
CA ASP A 313 -9.89 -1.08 -12.97
C ASP A 313 -9.77 -1.81 -11.62
N PHE A 314 -9.09 -1.19 -10.66
CA PHE A 314 -8.88 -1.79 -9.34
C PHE A 314 -10.20 -1.98 -8.59
N LEU A 315 -11.02 -0.95 -8.43
CA LEU A 315 -12.25 -1.03 -7.63
C LEU A 315 -13.25 -2.03 -8.23
N VAL A 316 -13.36 -2.05 -9.56
CA VAL A 316 -14.22 -3.04 -10.24
C VAL A 316 -13.67 -4.46 -10.04
N ALA A 317 -12.39 -4.70 -10.31
CA ALA A 317 -11.79 -6.03 -10.17
C ALA A 317 -11.83 -6.53 -8.73
N TRP A 318 -11.51 -5.67 -7.75
CA TRP A 318 -11.56 -5.97 -6.32
C TRP A 318 -12.95 -6.42 -5.89
N SER A 319 -13.99 -5.73 -6.34
CA SER A 319 -15.39 -6.04 -6.00
C SER A 319 -15.87 -7.42 -6.50
N LYS A 320 -15.17 -8.01 -7.46
CA LYS A 320 -15.53 -9.33 -8.03
C LYS A 320 -14.82 -10.50 -7.36
N LEU A 321 -13.90 -10.23 -6.45
CA LEU A 321 -13.24 -11.27 -5.66
C LEU A 321 -14.10 -11.60 -4.43
N PRO A 322 -14.58 -12.84 -4.25
CA PRO A 322 -15.58 -13.14 -3.22
C PRO A 322 -15.05 -13.07 -1.78
N PHE A 323 -13.73 -13.04 -1.62
CA PHE A 323 -13.03 -12.99 -0.34
C PHE A 323 -12.56 -11.58 0.05
N THR A 324 -12.86 -10.56 -0.78
CA THR A 324 -12.50 -9.17 -0.48
C THR A 324 -13.59 -8.47 0.35
N GLY A 325 -13.16 -7.49 1.12
CA GLY A 325 -13.97 -6.57 1.90
C GLY A 325 -13.86 -5.14 1.37
N PRO A 326 -14.06 -4.12 2.21
CA PRO A 326 -13.93 -2.71 1.86
C PRO A 326 -12.63 -2.38 1.14
N ALA A 327 -12.68 -1.38 0.24
CA ALA A 327 -11.52 -0.83 -0.45
C ALA A 327 -11.46 0.68 -0.25
N PHE A 328 -10.30 1.19 0.13
CA PHE A 328 -10.09 2.61 0.43
C PHE A 328 -9.11 3.22 -0.56
N VAL A 329 -9.52 4.34 -1.15
CA VAL A 329 -8.69 5.12 -2.08
C VAL A 329 -7.77 6.04 -1.30
N TYR A 330 -6.49 5.97 -1.52
CA TYR A 330 -5.48 6.87 -0.99
C TYR A 330 -5.10 7.91 -2.06
N SER A 331 -5.38 9.21 -1.86
CA SER A 331 -5.91 9.87 -0.70
C SER A 331 -7.04 10.85 -1.08
N ALA A 332 -7.59 11.58 -0.11
CA ALA A 332 -8.62 12.57 -0.38
C ALA A 332 -8.08 13.73 -1.23
N GLN A 333 -7.06 14.43 -0.75
CA GLN A 333 -6.54 15.65 -1.36
C GLN A 333 -5.02 15.59 -1.49
N ASP A 334 -4.47 16.20 -2.53
CA ASP A 334 -3.03 16.42 -2.64
C ASP A 334 -2.56 17.30 -1.47
N VAL A 335 -1.44 16.95 -0.87
CA VAL A 335 -0.78 17.81 0.13
C VAL A 335 -0.20 19.04 -0.54
N ALA A 336 0.35 18.87 -1.76
CA ALA A 336 0.86 19.96 -2.58
C ALA A 336 0.94 19.48 -4.04
N THR A 337 -0.01 19.90 -4.86
CA THR A 337 -0.14 19.49 -6.25
C THR A 337 1.09 19.87 -7.08
N GLY A 338 1.64 18.92 -7.81
CA GLY A 338 2.79 19.12 -8.67
C GLY A 338 4.15 19.11 -7.95
N MET A 339 4.21 18.87 -6.64
CA MET A 339 5.47 18.61 -5.96
C MET A 339 6.10 17.30 -6.42
N LEU A 340 7.43 17.21 -6.29
CA LEU A 340 8.20 16.02 -6.68
C LEU A 340 8.05 14.84 -5.72
N ASN A 341 7.52 15.09 -4.52
CA ASN A 341 7.24 14.05 -3.55
C ASN A 341 5.98 13.29 -3.98
N HIS A 342 6.08 11.97 -4.13
CA HIS A 342 4.93 11.12 -4.46
C HIS A 342 3.79 11.29 -3.46
N GLU A 343 4.12 11.26 -2.15
CA GLU A 343 3.13 11.35 -1.07
C GLU A 343 2.29 12.63 -1.13
N ALA A 344 2.79 13.68 -1.77
CA ALA A 344 2.08 14.94 -1.90
C ALA A 344 1.01 14.96 -3.02
N ASN A 345 0.87 13.89 -3.84
CA ASN A 345 0.11 13.95 -5.08
C ASN A 345 -0.83 12.74 -5.33
N PHE A 346 -1.23 12.03 -4.30
CA PHE A 346 -2.17 10.90 -4.41
C PHE A 346 -3.64 11.31 -4.45
N GLY A 347 -3.95 12.57 -4.15
CA GLY A 347 -5.29 13.07 -3.95
C GLY A 347 -6.28 12.77 -5.08
N LEU A 348 -7.55 12.60 -4.71
CA LEU A 348 -8.70 12.69 -5.60
C LEU A 348 -8.98 14.15 -6.00
N PHE A 349 -8.58 15.07 -5.13
CA PHE A 349 -8.61 16.51 -5.35
C PHE A 349 -7.18 17.07 -5.35
N THR A 350 -6.98 18.17 -6.07
CA THR A 350 -5.75 18.96 -5.95
C THR A 350 -5.70 19.70 -4.62
N ASP A 351 -4.57 20.30 -4.26
CA ASP A 351 -4.39 21.04 -3.01
C ASP A 351 -5.29 22.30 -2.89
N ASP A 352 -5.85 22.77 -4.00
CA ASP A 352 -6.83 23.86 -4.01
C ASP A 352 -8.31 23.36 -4.03
N GLY A 353 -8.55 22.06 -3.88
CA GLY A 353 -9.89 21.45 -3.86
C GLY A 353 -10.48 21.21 -5.26
N THR A 354 -9.71 21.37 -6.35
CA THR A 354 -10.20 21.03 -7.70
C THR A 354 -10.28 19.50 -7.86
N PRO A 355 -11.44 18.92 -8.25
CA PRO A 355 -11.55 17.47 -8.42
C PRO A 355 -10.75 17.00 -9.63
N LYS A 356 -9.96 15.92 -9.43
CA LYS A 356 -9.34 15.18 -10.52
C LYS A 356 -10.33 14.19 -11.15
N PRO A 357 -10.10 13.67 -12.36
CA PRO A 357 -10.97 12.66 -12.99
C PRO A 357 -11.22 11.41 -12.11
N ALA A 358 -10.29 11.05 -11.26
CA ALA A 358 -10.42 9.94 -10.32
C ALA A 358 -11.54 10.14 -9.28
N ALA A 359 -11.85 11.37 -8.90
CA ALA A 359 -12.95 11.70 -8.00
C ALA A 359 -14.32 11.35 -8.64
N GLU A 360 -14.52 11.69 -9.92
CA GLU A 360 -15.73 11.34 -10.66
C GLU A 360 -15.87 9.81 -10.82
N VAL A 361 -14.78 9.12 -11.09
CA VAL A 361 -14.75 7.65 -11.17
C VAL A 361 -15.22 7.03 -9.85
N LEU A 362 -14.66 7.46 -8.72
CA LEU A 362 -15.05 6.95 -7.40
C LEU A 362 -16.55 7.20 -7.13
N ALA A 363 -17.06 8.42 -7.37
CA ALA A 363 -18.47 8.75 -7.16
C ALA A 363 -19.40 7.87 -8.01
N ASN A 364 -19.05 7.65 -9.28
CA ASN A 364 -19.81 6.80 -10.19
C ASN A 364 -19.83 5.33 -9.74
N LEU A 365 -18.70 4.80 -9.26
CA LEU A 365 -18.60 3.42 -8.77
C LEU A 365 -19.34 3.23 -7.44
N ILE A 366 -19.32 4.21 -6.53
CA ILE A 366 -20.14 4.18 -5.30
C ILE A 366 -21.63 4.12 -5.67
N ALA A 367 -22.08 4.99 -6.57
CA ALA A 367 -23.46 4.99 -7.04
C ALA A 367 -23.85 3.68 -7.75
N ALA A 368 -22.95 3.12 -8.55
CA ALA A 368 -23.16 1.83 -9.22
C ALA A 368 -23.22 0.67 -8.21
N SER A 369 -22.35 0.65 -7.21
CA SER A 369 -22.33 -0.35 -6.14
C SER A 369 -23.66 -0.34 -5.36
N ALA A 370 -24.12 0.84 -4.95
CA ALA A 370 -25.37 1.00 -4.22
C ALA A 370 -26.61 0.49 -5.00
N ASN A 371 -26.53 0.47 -6.33
CA ASN A 371 -27.60 0.00 -7.22
C ASN A 371 -27.39 -1.44 -7.71
N GLY A 372 -26.34 -2.14 -7.27
CA GLY A 372 -25.98 -3.48 -7.77
C GLY A 372 -25.61 -3.50 -9.26
N ALA A 373 -25.09 -2.40 -9.78
CA ALA A 373 -24.83 -2.14 -11.20
C ALA A 373 -23.33 -1.97 -11.51
N LEU A 374 -22.44 -2.50 -10.63
CA LEU A 374 -21.01 -2.49 -10.93
C LEU A 374 -20.70 -3.25 -12.22
N PRO A 375 -19.81 -2.73 -13.08
CA PRO A 375 -19.44 -3.38 -14.33
C PRO A 375 -19.00 -4.83 -14.12
N ASP A 376 -19.27 -5.67 -15.11
CA ASP A 376 -18.68 -7.01 -15.15
C ASP A 376 -17.20 -6.91 -15.46
N TYR A 377 -16.43 -7.79 -14.84
CA TYR A 377 -15.01 -7.85 -15.02
C TYR A 377 -14.57 -9.29 -15.34
N THR A 378 -13.64 -9.40 -16.29
CA THR A 378 -12.96 -10.66 -16.59
C THR A 378 -11.45 -10.39 -16.67
N ALA A 379 -10.67 -11.02 -15.79
CA ALA A 379 -9.22 -10.95 -15.86
C ALA A 379 -8.71 -11.50 -17.19
N THR A 380 -7.92 -10.73 -17.90
CA THR A 380 -7.26 -11.16 -19.13
C THR A 380 -5.76 -11.29 -18.83
N PRO A 381 -5.22 -12.52 -18.77
CA PRO A 381 -3.79 -12.71 -18.54
C PRO A 381 -2.97 -12.02 -19.64
N LEU A 382 -1.87 -11.41 -19.24
CA LEU A 382 -0.90 -10.85 -20.19
C LEU A 382 -0.17 -11.97 -20.93
N PRO A 383 0.30 -11.70 -22.17
CA PRO A 383 1.27 -12.56 -22.82
C PRO A 383 2.50 -12.80 -21.94
N GLU A 384 3.02 -14.02 -21.90
CA GLU A 384 4.10 -14.42 -20.99
C GLU A 384 5.32 -13.49 -21.06
N ALA A 385 5.74 -13.13 -22.27
CA ALA A 385 6.88 -12.21 -22.46
C ALA A 385 6.61 -10.81 -21.88
N GLU A 386 5.38 -10.31 -21.94
CA GLU A 386 4.98 -9.03 -21.37
C GLU A 386 4.93 -9.12 -19.84
N ALA A 387 4.41 -10.23 -19.29
CA ALA A 387 4.43 -10.51 -17.86
C ALA A 387 5.86 -10.51 -17.30
N VAL A 388 6.80 -11.19 -17.95
CA VAL A 388 8.23 -11.19 -17.58
C VAL A 388 8.84 -9.80 -17.66
N TYR A 389 8.52 -9.03 -18.71
CA TYR A 389 8.98 -7.63 -18.82
C TYR A 389 8.52 -6.78 -17.64
N ILE A 390 7.24 -6.86 -17.27
CA ILE A 390 6.66 -6.11 -16.15
C ILE A 390 7.30 -6.53 -14.83
N GLN A 391 7.52 -7.83 -14.59
CA GLN A 391 8.23 -8.34 -13.41
C GLN A 391 9.62 -7.73 -13.28
N LEU A 392 10.40 -7.73 -14.36
CA LEU A 392 11.73 -7.13 -14.37
C LEU A 392 11.69 -5.62 -14.14
N ALA A 393 10.76 -4.92 -14.78
CA ALA A 393 10.56 -3.49 -14.60
C ALA A 393 10.16 -3.15 -13.15
N SER A 394 9.26 -3.92 -12.55
CA SER A 394 8.81 -3.75 -11.17
C SER A 394 9.93 -4.00 -10.17
N LEU A 395 10.75 -5.04 -10.38
CA LEU A 395 11.90 -5.32 -9.55
C LEU A 395 12.91 -4.16 -9.58
N VAL A 396 13.22 -3.65 -10.78
CA VAL A 396 14.15 -2.52 -10.97
C VAL A 396 13.57 -1.26 -10.31
N SER A 397 12.28 -0.96 -10.54
CA SER A 397 11.60 0.19 -9.93
C SER A 397 11.58 0.08 -8.40
N GLY A 398 11.29 -1.11 -7.86
CA GLY A 398 11.29 -1.35 -6.41
C GLY A 398 12.66 -1.08 -5.79
N VAL A 399 13.74 -1.56 -6.39
CA VAL A 399 15.10 -1.30 -5.92
C VAL A 399 15.45 0.20 -6.02
N ILE A 400 15.08 0.87 -7.11
CA ILE A 400 15.31 2.31 -7.29
C ILE A 400 14.52 3.12 -6.27
N ASN A 401 13.25 2.83 -6.08
CA ASN A 401 12.40 3.54 -5.13
C ASN A 401 12.92 3.40 -3.70
N GLN A 402 13.29 2.19 -3.29
CA GLN A 402 13.92 1.96 -1.97
C GLN A 402 15.22 2.76 -1.81
N ALA A 403 16.06 2.82 -2.85
CA ALA A 403 17.30 3.58 -2.83
C ALA A 403 17.09 5.10 -2.83
N LEU A 404 15.98 5.60 -3.39
CA LEU A 404 15.68 7.02 -3.53
C LEU A 404 14.79 7.60 -2.41
N ILE A 405 14.25 6.80 -1.50
CA ILE A 405 13.38 7.29 -0.43
C ILE A 405 14.06 8.40 0.38
N ILE A 406 15.27 8.16 0.89
CA ILE A 406 15.99 9.18 1.67
C ILE A 406 16.38 10.40 0.82
N PRO A 407 16.94 10.24 -0.40
CA PRO A 407 17.16 11.35 -1.30
C PRO A 407 15.88 12.14 -1.65
N ASN A 408 14.75 11.48 -1.88
CA ASN A 408 13.49 12.16 -2.21
C ASN A 408 12.95 12.99 -1.06
N VAL A 409 12.95 12.46 0.16
CA VAL A 409 12.57 13.23 1.37
C VAL A 409 13.49 14.45 1.55
N LEU A 410 14.81 14.28 1.37
CA LEU A 410 15.77 15.39 1.46
C LEU A 410 15.58 16.41 0.33
N MET A 411 15.32 15.95 -0.89
CA MET A 411 15.08 16.82 -2.05
C MET A 411 13.78 17.59 -1.90
N GLY A 412 12.70 16.99 -1.36
CA GLY A 412 11.46 17.69 -1.01
C GLY A 412 11.74 18.84 -0.05
N ALA A 413 12.44 18.58 1.05
CA ALA A 413 12.79 19.60 2.02
C ALA A 413 13.68 20.72 1.45
N ILE A 414 14.57 20.41 0.50
CA ILE A 414 15.38 21.40 -0.20
C ILE A 414 14.51 22.23 -1.16
N TYR A 415 13.61 21.58 -1.89
CA TYR A 415 12.73 22.24 -2.86
C TYR A 415 11.87 23.31 -2.20
N GLU A 416 11.30 23.05 -1.02
CA GLU A 416 10.48 23.99 -0.26
C GLU A 416 11.20 25.28 0.11
N VAL A 417 12.52 25.25 0.29
CA VAL A 417 13.33 26.43 0.64
C VAL A 417 13.94 27.14 -0.57
N LEU A 418 13.76 26.61 -1.79
CA LEU A 418 14.26 27.25 -3.00
C LEU A 418 13.41 28.48 -3.37
N PRO A 419 14.01 29.56 -3.91
CA PRO A 419 13.27 30.64 -4.54
C PRO A 419 12.39 30.14 -5.69
N GLU A 420 11.19 30.70 -5.84
CA GLU A 420 10.19 30.30 -6.85
C GLU A 420 10.73 30.09 -8.28
N PRO A 421 11.64 30.97 -8.85
CA PRO A 421 12.21 30.71 -10.16
C PRO A 421 13.06 29.46 -10.25
N LEU A 422 13.70 29.05 -9.14
CA LEU A 422 14.45 27.79 -9.09
C LEU A 422 13.56 26.58 -8.93
N GLN A 423 12.46 26.70 -8.19
CA GLN A 423 11.42 25.66 -8.11
C GLN A 423 10.84 25.39 -9.50
N GLN A 424 10.43 26.44 -10.24
CA GLN A 424 9.93 26.32 -11.61
C GLN A 424 10.94 25.70 -12.57
N ALA A 425 12.23 26.09 -12.49
CA ALA A 425 13.28 25.50 -13.30
C ALA A 425 13.52 24.02 -12.97
N PHE A 426 13.41 23.65 -11.70
CA PHE A 426 13.57 22.29 -11.24
C PHE A 426 12.39 21.41 -11.70
N THR A 427 11.16 21.91 -11.59
CA THR A 427 9.96 21.23 -12.09
C THR A 427 10.06 21.03 -13.61
N ALA A 428 10.38 22.06 -14.38
CA ALA A 428 10.53 21.95 -15.84
C ALA A 428 11.64 20.95 -16.26
N PHE A 429 12.74 20.90 -15.51
CA PHE A 429 13.79 19.90 -15.75
C PHE A 429 13.31 18.49 -15.42
N SER A 430 12.57 18.34 -14.35
CA SER A 430 11.94 17.09 -13.92
C SER A 430 10.95 16.56 -14.95
N ASP A 431 10.05 17.41 -15.43
CA ASP A 431 9.08 17.09 -16.49
C ASP A 431 9.79 16.62 -17.77
N PHE A 432 10.87 17.32 -18.15
CA PHE A 432 11.66 16.92 -19.30
C PHE A 432 12.29 15.53 -19.13
N ILE A 433 12.87 15.24 -17.95
CA ILE A 433 13.47 13.92 -17.67
C ILE A 433 12.41 12.83 -17.67
N THR A 434 11.24 13.09 -17.06
CA THR A 434 10.12 12.13 -17.00
C THR A 434 9.59 11.83 -18.39
N ALA A 435 9.31 12.86 -19.19
CA ALA A 435 8.86 12.69 -20.57
C ALA A 435 9.87 11.91 -21.41
N ALA A 436 11.15 12.28 -21.33
CA ALA A 436 12.21 11.59 -22.06
C ALA A 436 12.39 10.12 -21.62
N THR A 437 12.26 9.84 -20.32
CA THR A 437 12.36 8.48 -19.78
C THR A 437 11.15 7.65 -20.18
N THR A 438 9.94 8.19 -20.10
CA THR A 438 8.70 7.52 -20.52
C THR A 438 8.76 7.20 -22.01
N GLU A 439 9.12 8.17 -22.86
CA GLU A 439 9.26 7.97 -24.32
C GLU A 439 10.31 6.90 -24.63
N PHE A 440 11.44 6.91 -23.92
CA PHE A 440 12.47 5.88 -24.06
C PHE A 440 11.97 4.49 -23.67
N LEU A 441 11.27 4.36 -22.53
CA LEU A 441 10.72 3.08 -22.07
C LEU A 441 9.65 2.55 -23.01
N GLU A 442 8.73 3.41 -23.47
CA GLU A 442 7.70 3.04 -24.44
C GLU A 442 8.33 2.60 -25.79
N ALA A 443 9.34 3.33 -26.27
CA ALA A 443 10.04 2.99 -27.52
C ALA A 443 10.85 1.69 -27.42
N THR A 444 11.36 1.34 -26.23
CA THR A 444 12.19 0.15 -26.03
C THR A 444 11.39 -1.08 -25.57
N LYS A 445 10.22 -0.91 -24.98
CA LYS A 445 9.34 -2.00 -24.51
C LYS A 445 9.15 -3.09 -25.57
N PRO A 446 8.75 -2.79 -26.83
CA PRO A 446 8.52 -3.83 -27.83
C PRO A 446 9.78 -4.66 -28.11
N LEU A 447 10.96 -4.00 -28.21
CA LEU A 447 12.22 -4.69 -28.47
C LEU A 447 12.62 -5.63 -27.33
N VAL A 448 12.39 -5.21 -26.08
CA VAL A 448 12.68 -6.03 -24.89
C VAL A 448 11.71 -7.21 -24.81
N VAL A 449 10.41 -6.98 -25.00
CA VAL A 449 9.38 -8.02 -25.03
C VAL A 449 9.65 -9.04 -26.13
N ASP A 450 9.98 -8.60 -27.35
CA ASP A 450 10.34 -9.49 -28.46
C ASP A 450 11.58 -10.34 -28.13
N THR A 451 12.57 -9.73 -27.47
CA THR A 451 13.78 -10.44 -27.04
C THR A 451 13.45 -11.51 -25.99
N ILE A 452 12.60 -11.18 -24.99
CA ILE A 452 12.13 -12.13 -23.97
C ILE A 452 11.35 -13.28 -24.63
N SER A 453 10.46 -12.97 -25.56
CA SER A 453 9.68 -14.00 -26.29
C SER A 453 10.60 -14.99 -27.00
N ILE A 454 11.64 -14.50 -27.71
CA ILE A 454 12.63 -15.37 -28.37
C ILE A 454 13.39 -16.24 -27.35
N LEU A 455 13.74 -15.70 -26.18
CA LEU A 455 14.43 -16.47 -25.15
C LEU A 455 13.53 -17.56 -24.56
N LEU A 456 12.27 -17.25 -24.28
CA LEU A 456 11.27 -18.22 -23.81
C LEU A 456 11.05 -19.35 -24.84
N ASP A 457 10.95 -19.01 -26.12
CA ASP A 457 10.83 -19.99 -27.21
C ASP A 457 12.05 -20.92 -27.34
N LEU A 458 13.22 -20.44 -26.92
CA LEU A 458 14.46 -21.22 -26.86
C LEU A 458 14.61 -22.04 -25.57
N GLY A 459 13.68 -21.91 -24.61
CA GLY A 459 13.67 -22.66 -23.38
C GLY A 459 14.62 -22.13 -22.28
N PHE A 460 14.91 -20.82 -22.30
CA PHE A 460 15.70 -20.12 -21.27
C PHE A 460 14.80 -19.50 -20.21
#